data_928ab83a0f15b7daf5e0faac4096fdda
#
_entry.id   928ab83a0f15b7daf5e0faac4096fdda
#
_cell.length_a   1.000
_cell.length_b   1.000
_cell.length_c   1.000
_cell.angle_alpha   90.00
_cell.angle_beta   90.00
_cell.angle_gamma   90.00
#
_symmetry.space_group_name_H-M   'P 1'
#
loop_
_entity.id
_entity.type
_entity.pdbx_description
1 polymer ?
#
loop_
_entity_poly.entity_id
_entity_poly.type
_entity_poly.pdbx_seq_one_letter_code
_entity_poly.pdbx_strand_id
1 'polypeptide(L)'
;SGRVEVGQEIAVMPSGATTSITAIETPEGDANSATEGEAVTIRISDNLDISRGAMFSGTTERPATENSFDATVCWMSEHTSLKSGVMLRIKHTTHTARAMVSDLECRVDINSLSDLGFCDELKLNEIGQVTLRTSEPLIFDKYADVRGTGSFILIDESTNETIGAGMIGRPPYLGAGLA
;
A
#
# COMPACT_ATOMS: atom_id res chain seq x y z
N SER A 1 8.25 8.31 2.58
CA SER A 1 9.70 8.10 2.35
C SER A 1 10.26 9.18 1.44
N GLY A 2 11.56 9.45 1.54
CA GLY A 2 12.27 10.38 0.67
C GLY A 2 12.43 11.78 1.23
N ARG A 3 12.82 12.69 0.34
CA ARG A 3 13.08 14.10 0.61
C ARG A 3 12.46 14.96 -0.47
N VAL A 4 11.98 16.13 -0.09
CA VAL A 4 11.46 17.15 -1.00
C VAL A 4 12.22 18.47 -0.79
N GLU A 5 12.34 19.26 -1.86
CA GLU A 5 13.04 20.55 -1.84
C GLU A 5 12.25 21.64 -2.55
N VAL A 6 12.41 22.88 -2.13
CA VAL A 6 11.83 24.03 -2.82
C VAL A 6 12.44 24.13 -4.23
N GLY A 7 11.59 24.33 -5.25
CA GLY A 7 11.96 24.35 -6.66
C GLY A 7 11.96 22.96 -7.33
N GLN A 8 11.79 21.88 -6.58
CA GLN A 8 11.71 20.54 -7.13
C GLN A 8 10.41 20.36 -7.95
N GLU A 9 10.53 19.75 -9.14
CA GLU A 9 9.37 19.27 -9.91
C GLU A 9 8.92 17.92 -9.37
N ILE A 10 7.63 17.78 -9.13
CA ILE A 10 6.98 16.59 -8.59
C ILE A 10 5.78 16.18 -9.44
N ALA A 11 5.42 14.90 -9.38
CA ALA A 11 4.16 14.40 -9.91
C ALA A 11 3.17 14.15 -8.76
N VAL A 12 1.92 14.54 -8.97
CA VAL A 12 0.79 14.33 -8.05
C VAL A 12 0.03 13.08 -8.50
N MET A 13 0.12 12.01 -7.73
CA MET A 13 -0.57 10.76 -8.02
C MET A 13 -1.96 10.73 -7.34
N PRO A 14 -3.01 10.13 -7.96
CA PRO A 14 -2.97 9.27 -9.16
C PRO A 14 -3.07 10.02 -10.49
N SER A 15 -3.33 11.32 -10.50
CA SER A 15 -3.55 12.09 -11.74
C SER A 15 -2.33 12.12 -12.67
N GLY A 16 -1.12 12.02 -12.10
CA GLY A 16 0.14 12.15 -12.81
C GLY A 16 0.47 13.58 -13.24
N ALA A 17 -0.33 14.57 -12.82
CA ALA A 17 -0.07 15.99 -13.09
C ALA A 17 1.25 16.41 -12.45
N THR A 18 2.06 17.17 -13.17
CA THR A 18 3.33 17.69 -12.67
C THR A 18 3.18 19.14 -12.20
N THR A 19 3.91 19.48 -11.17
CA THR A 19 3.95 20.82 -10.56
C THR A 19 5.28 21.03 -9.88
N SER A 20 5.61 22.27 -9.51
CA SER A 20 6.83 22.60 -8.76
C SER A 20 6.51 23.02 -7.32
N ILE A 21 7.35 22.62 -6.38
CA ILE A 21 7.27 23.05 -4.99
C ILE A 21 7.74 24.50 -4.89
N THR A 22 6.87 25.40 -4.44
CA THR A 22 7.20 26.83 -4.29
C THR A 22 7.60 27.23 -2.89
N ALA A 23 7.11 26.50 -1.86
CA ALA A 23 7.49 26.71 -0.47
C ALA A 23 7.24 25.44 0.35
N ILE A 24 7.99 25.28 1.42
CA ILE A 24 7.82 24.27 2.46
C ILE A 24 7.78 24.98 3.80
N GLU A 25 6.68 24.80 4.54
CA GLU A 25 6.50 25.38 5.86
C GLU A 25 6.50 24.26 6.92
N THR A 26 7.28 24.42 7.96
CA THR A 26 7.33 23.54 9.13
C THR A 26 6.73 24.26 10.35
N PRO A 27 6.46 23.58 11.46
CA PRO A 27 6.05 24.24 12.70
C PRO A 27 7.06 25.28 13.22
N GLU A 28 8.31 25.19 12.78
CA GLU A 28 9.42 26.08 13.18
C GLU A 28 9.63 27.26 12.21
N GLY A 29 8.92 27.25 11.07
CA GLY A 29 9.01 28.28 10.03
C GLY A 29 9.30 27.72 8.64
N ASP A 30 9.68 28.58 7.70
CA ASP A 30 9.97 28.21 6.32
C ASP A 30 11.25 27.37 6.24
N ALA A 31 11.20 26.33 5.42
CA ALA A 31 12.32 25.41 5.17
C ALA A 31 12.61 25.29 3.67
N ASN A 32 13.86 25.04 3.31
CA ASN A 32 14.25 24.77 1.93
C ASN A 32 14.04 23.31 1.52
N SER A 33 13.95 22.40 2.48
CA SER A 33 13.73 20.99 2.24
C SER A 33 13.05 20.33 3.44
N ALA A 34 12.42 19.19 3.22
CA ALA A 34 11.87 18.33 4.26
C ALA A 34 12.15 16.87 3.97
N THR A 35 12.23 16.06 5.03
CA THR A 35 12.51 14.63 4.99
C THR A 35 11.37 13.82 5.59
N GLU A 36 11.46 12.51 5.44
CA GLU A 36 10.51 11.56 6.00
C GLU A 36 10.32 11.79 7.51
N GLY A 37 9.06 11.77 7.96
CA GLY A 37 8.68 11.92 9.36
C GLY A 37 8.40 13.37 9.79
N GLU A 38 8.74 14.36 8.98
CA GLU A 38 8.45 15.77 9.26
C GLU A 38 7.02 16.14 8.87
N ALA A 39 6.35 16.89 9.74
CA ALA A 39 5.04 17.48 9.45
C ALA A 39 5.24 18.80 8.73
N VAL A 40 4.82 18.89 7.47
CA VAL A 40 5.05 20.06 6.62
C VAL A 40 3.81 20.47 5.85
N THR A 41 3.72 21.76 5.52
CA THR A 41 2.81 22.28 4.50
C THR A 41 3.62 22.56 3.24
N ILE A 42 3.23 21.95 2.13
CA ILE A 42 3.87 22.16 0.84
C ILE A 42 2.98 23.06 -0.01
N ARG A 43 3.55 24.14 -0.54
CA ARG A 43 2.92 24.98 -1.56
C ARG A 43 3.45 24.60 -2.93
N ILE A 44 2.56 24.55 -3.90
CA ILE A 44 2.86 24.20 -5.29
C ILE A 44 2.53 25.35 -6.23
N SER A 45 3.12 25.34 -7.42
CA SER A 45 2.94 26.42 -8.42
C SER A 45 1.57 26.43 -9.07
N ASP A 46 0.96 25.27 -9.22
CA ASP A 46 -0.27 25.08 -9.98
C ASP A 46 -1.47 24.87 -9.05
N ASN A 47 -2.64 25.26 -9.53
CA ASN A 47 -3.89 25.01 -8.82
C ASN A 47 -4.41 23.60 -9.14
N LEU A 48 -3.92 22.60 -8.42
CA LEU A 48 -4.30 21.19 -8.57
C LEU A 48 -5.23 20.77 -7.43
N ASP A 49 -6.22 19.93 -7.75
CA ASP A 49 -7.07 19.28 -6.74
C ASP A 49 -6.30 18.12 -6.11
N ILE A 50 -5.85 18.32 -4.88
CA ILE A 50 -5.09 17.33 -4.10
C ILE A 50 -5.86 17.01 -2.84
N SER A 51 -6.35 15.79 -2.76
CA SER A 51 -7.12 15.30 -1.64
C SER A 51 -6.34 14.25 -0.83
N ARG A 52 -6.92 13.89 0.34
CA ARG A 52 -6.36 12.81 1.16
C ARG A 52 -6.27 11.50 0.38
N GLY A 53 -5.11 10.87 0.41
CA GLY A 53 -4.79 9.68 -0.39
C GLY A 53 -3.95 9.98 -1.62
N ALA A 54 -3.85 11.24 -2.05
CA ALA A 54 -2.89 11.64 -3.06
C ALA A 54 -1.45 11.48 -2.54
N MET A 55 -0.53 11.22 -3.46
CA MET A 55 0.88 11.01 -3.16
C MET A 55 1.75 11.87 -4.10
N PHE A 56 2.79 12.48 -3.56
CA PHE A 56 3.83 13.11 -4.35
C PHE A 56 4.92 12.10 -4.69
N SER A 57 5.34 12.09 -5.94
CA SER A 57 6.45 11.25 -6.40
C SER A 57 7.42 12.04 -7.28
N GLY A 58 8.56 11.46 -7.57
CA GLY A 58 9.42 11.94 -8.64
C GLY A 58 8.71 11.89 -10.00
N THR A 59 9.14 12.72 -10.94
CA THR A 59 8.53 12.77 -12.28
C THR A 59 8.93 11.58 -13.15
N THR A 60 10.08 10.97 -12.89
CA THR A 60 10.64 9.83 -13.66
C THR A 60 10.34 8.48 -13.02
N GLU A 61 10.43 8.37 -11.70
CA GLU A 61 10.15 7.14 -10.96
C GLU A 61 8.84 7.30 -10.21
N ARG A 62 7.78 6.73 -10.78
CA ARG A 62 6.43 6.83 -10.23
C ARG A 62 6.02 5.50 -9.61
N PRO A 63 5.36 5.53 -8.44
CA PRO A 63 4.76 4.34 -7.86
C PRO A 63 3.69 3.76 -8.78
N ALA A 64 3.43 2.45 -8.65
CA ALA A 64 2.34 1.79 -9.35
C ALA A 64 0.98 2.39 -8.94
N THR A 65 0.05 2.45 -9.87
CA THR A 65 -1.32 2.93 -9.63
C THR A 65 -2.27 1.91 -10.24
N GLU A 66 -2.74 0.99 -9.42
CA GLU A 66 -3.51 -0.18 -9.88
C GLU A 66 -4.64 -0.51 -8.91
N ASN A 67 -5.69 -1.18 -9.45
CA ASN A 67 -6.79 -1.70 -8.63
C ASN A 67 -6.70 -3.21 -8.40
N SER A 68 -5.71 -3.90 -8.96
CA SER A 68 -5.50 -5.33 -8.73
C SER A 68 -4.03 -5.59 -8.53
N PHE A 69 -3.68 -6.26 -7.45
CA PHE A 69 -2.29 -6.53 -7.09
C PHE A 69 -2.18 -7.78 -6.22
N ASP A 70 -1.03 -8.43 -6.30
CA ASP A 70 -0.68 -9.56 -5.44
C ASP A 70 -0.13 -9.06 -4.12
N ALA A 71 -0.44 -9.77 -3.06
CA ALA A 71 0.03 -9.47 -1.72
C ALA A 71 0.21 -10.72 -0.87
N THR A 72 1.13 -10.63 0.08
CA THR A 72 1.24 -11.58 1.19
C THR A 72 0.43 -11.06 2.36
N VAL A 73 -0.53 -11.82 2.85
CA VAL A 73 -1.42 -11.43 3.95
C VAL A 73 -1.23 -12.36 5.14
N CYS A 74 -1.11 -11.79 6.33
CA CYS A 74 -1.27 -12.47 7.60
C CYS A 74 -2.70 -12.24 8.10
N TRP A 75 -3.46 -13.32 8.34
CA TRP A 75 -4.82 -13.22 8.85
C TRP A 75 -4.82 -13.18 10.38
N MET A 76 -5.61 -12.26 10.95
CA MET A 76 -5.54 -11.94 12.39
C MET A 76 -6.90 -12.10 13.11
N SER A 77 -7.96 -12.49 12.40
CA SER A 77 -9.27 -12.68 13.01
C SER A 77 -9.44 -14.09 13.60
N GLU A 78 -9.96 -14.15 14.82
CA GLU A 78 -10.38 -15.40 15.47
C GLU A 78 -11.79 -15.84 15.05
N HIS A 79 -12.60 -14.90 14.55
CA HIS A 79 -14.02 -15.11 14.29
C HIS A 79 -14.33 -15.46 12.83
N THR A 80 -13.44 -15.08 11.93
CA THR A 80 -13.62 -15.28 10.49
C THR A 80 -12.35 -15.82 9.85
N SER A 81 -12.48 -16.47 8.71
CA SER A 81 -11.35 -16.88 7.86
C SER A 81 -11.35 -16.08 6.56
N LEU A 82 -10.17 -15.83 6.02
CA LEU A 82 -10.00 -15.20 4.72
C LEU A 82 -10.26 -16.23 3.63
N LYS A 83 -11.15 -15.91 2.70
CA LYS A 83 -11.50 -16.76 1.55
C LYS A 83 -11.58 -15.91 0.28
N SER A 84 -11.47 -16.55 -0.87
CA SER A 84 -11.79 -15.90 -2.14
C SER A 84 -13.24 -15.40 -2.13
N GLY A 85 -13.48 -14.23 -2.71
CA GLY A 85 -14.78 -13.55 -2.75
C GLY A 85 -15.13 -12.73 -1.52
N VAL A 86 -14.34 -12.76 -0.44
CA VAL A 86 -14.60 -11.94 0.77
C VAL A 86 -14.39 -10.47 0.45
N MET A 87 -15.39 -9.66 0.86
CA MET A 87 -15.34 -8.20 0.80
C MET A 87 -14.87 -7.65 2.14
N LEU A 88 -13.98 -6.66 2.09
CA LEU A 88 -13.39 -6.02 3.26
C LEU A 88 -12.93 -4.60 2.89
N ARG A 89 -12.44 -3.88 3.86
CA ARG A 89 -11.85 -2.57 3.65
C ARG A 89 -10.33 -2.67 3.77
N ILE A 90 -9.62 -2.11 2.80
CA ILE A 90 -8.18 -1.95 2.85
C ILE A 90 -7.85 -0.52 3.28
N LYS A 91 -6.94 -0.37 4.23
CA LYS A 91 -6.32 0.92 4.56
C LYS A 91 -4.85 0.86 4.20
N HIS A 92 -4.49 1.68 3.23
CA HIS A 92 -3.14 1.81 2.70
C HIS A 92 -2.69 3.26 2.87
N THR A 93 -1.63 3.48 3.63
CA THR A 93 -1.18 4.84 4.01
C THR A 93 -2.34 5.68 4.59
N THR A 94 -2.71 6.77 3.93
CA THR A 94 -3.83 7.64 4.30
C THR A 94 -5.12 7.34 3.53
N HIS A 95 -5.07 6.44 2.55
CA HIS A 95 -6.21 6.05 1.70
C HIS A 95 -6.93 4.83 2.27
N THR A 96 -8.25 4.80 2.12
CA THR A 96 -9.10 3.67 2.50
C THR A 96 -10.07 3.37 1.36
N ALA A 97 -10.08 2.12 0.89
CA ALA A 97 -10.95 1.66 -0.18
C ALA A 97 -11.61 0.33 0.19
N ARG A 98 -12.67 -0.06 -0.54
CA ARG A 98 -13.16 -1.43 -0.50
C ARG A 98 -12.23 -2.34 -1.27
N ALA A 99 -12.05 -3.54 -0.77
CA ALA A 99 -11.26 -4.57 -1.41
C ALA A 99 -12.00 -5.90 -1.42
N MET A 100 -11.75 -6.69 -2.45
CA MET A 100 -12.21 -8.06 -2.57
C MET A 100 -10.98 -8.96 -2.73
N VAL A 101 -10.97 -10.08 -2.03
CA VAL A 101 -10.03 -11.17 -2.28
C VAL A 101 -10.47 -11.85 -3.56
N SER A 102 -9.82 -11.55 -4.69
CA SER A 102 -10.17 -12.17 -5.97
C SER A 102 -9.63 -13.59 -6.07
N ASP A 103 -8.48 -13.84 -5.47
CA ASP A 103 -7.89 -15.17 -5.41
C ASP A 103 -7.11 -15.37 -4.11
N LEU A 104 -7.08 -16.63 -3.63
CA LEU A 104 -6.26 -17.12 -2.53
C LEU A 104 -5.40 -18.25 -3.07
N GLU A 105 -4.14 -17.94 -3.38
CA GLU A 105 -3.31 -18.82 -4.17
C GLU A 105 -2.68 -19.94 -3.36
N CYS A 106 -2.07 -19.58 -2.24
CA CYS A 106 -1.38 -20.56 -1.40
C CYS A 106 -1.22 -20.07 0.05
N ARG A 107 -1.00 -21.04 0.95
CA ARG A 107 -0.57 -20.79 2.32
C ARG A 107 0.94 -20.91 2.42
N VAL A 108 1.55 -20.05 3.22
CA VAL A 108 2.99 -20.01 3.44
C VAL A 108 3.34 -20.65 4.78
N ASP A 109 4.29 -21.57 4.81
CA ASP A 109 4.87 -22.09 6.05
C ASP A 109 5.82 -21.06 6.64
N ILE A 110 5.53 -20.59 7.87
CA ILE A 110 6.31 -19.56 8.55
C ILE A 110 7.71 -20.03 9.00
N ASN A 111 7.93 -21.33 9.13
CA ASN A 111 9.20 -21.88 9.57
C ASN A 111 10.16 -22.11 8.40
N SER A 112 9.64 -22.69 7.32
CA SER A 112 10.44 -23.00 6.11
C SER A 112 10.37 -21.90 5.06
N LEU A 113 9.44 -20.94 5.21
CA LEU A 113 9.13 -19.89 4.22
C LEU A 113 8.77 -20.49 2.84
N SER A 114 8.25 -21.70 2.83
CA SER A 114 7.87 -22.40 1.62
C SER A 114 6.37 -22.30 1.35
N ASP A 115 6.02 -22.46 0.09
CA ASP A 115 4.65 -22.62 -0.35
C ASP A 115 4.11 -23.97 0.08
N LEU A 116 3.01 -24.01 0.82
CA LEU A 116 2.30 -25.22 1.24
C LEU A 116 1.24 -25.67 0.21
N GLY A 117 1.17 -25.00 -0.92
CA GLY A 117 0.18 -25.26 -1.95
C GLY A 117 -1.15 -24.57 -1.70
N PHE A 118 -2.09 -24.85 -2.59
CA PHE A 118 -3.44 -24.28 -2.59
C PHE A 118 -4.15 -24.46 -1.25
N CYS A 119 -4.88 -23.43 -0.83
CA CYS A 119 -5.75 -23.48 0.34
C CYS A 119 -7.07 -22.74 0.07
N ASP A 120 -8.16 -23.24 0.66
CA ASP A 120 -9.48 -22.64 0.50
C ASP A 120 -9.70 -21.45 1.46
N GLU A 121 -8.92 -21.38 2.53
CA GLU A 121 -9.03 -20.35 3.55
C GLU A 121 -7.72 -20.13 4.32
N LEU A 122 -7.55 -18.89 4.85
CA LEU A 122 -6.58 -18.61 5.89
C LEU A 122 -7.28 -18.40 7.23
N LYS A 123 -6.81 -19.09 8.25
CA LYS A 123 -7.25 -18.96 9.65
C LYS A 123 -6.34 -18.04 10.43
N LEU A 124 -6.70 -17.76 11.67
CA LEU A 124 -5.91 -16.95 12.59
C LEU A 124 -4.42 -17.35 12.57
N ASN A 125 -3.56 -16.34 12.42
CA ASN A 125 -2.09 -16.47 12.35
C ASN A 125 -1.54 -17.22 11.12
N GLU A 126 -2.37 -17.54 10.16
CA GLU A 126 -1.91 -18.10 8.89
C GLU A 126 -1.51 -16.97 7.92
N ILE A 127 -0.50 -17.26 7.13
CA ILE A 127 0.03 -16.37 6.09
C ILE A 127 -0.23 -17.00 4.74
N GLY A 128 -0.67 -16.20 3.77
CA GLY A 128 -0.90 -16.68 2.41
C GLY A 128 -0.69 -15.62 1.34
N GLN A 129 -0.60 -16.08 0.12
CA GLN A 129 -0.57 -15.25 -1.08
C GLN A 129 -1.99 -15.04 -1.58
N VAL A 130 -2.35 -13.79 -1.81
CA VAL A 130 -3.66 -13.39 -2.29
C VAL A 130 -3.53 -12.40 -3.44
N THR A 131 -4.50 -12.42 -4.34
CA THR A 131 -4.74 -11.30 -5.25
C THR A 131 -5.90 -10.47 -4.71
N LEU A 132 -5.66 -9.19 -4.46
CA LEU A 132 -6.65 -8.23 -4.02
C LEU A 132 -7.12 -7.37 -5.19
N ARG A 133 -8.42 -7.06 -5.21
CA ARG A 133 -9.00 -6.10 -6.13
C ARG A 133 -9.73 -5.01 -5.35
N THR A 134 -9.35 -3.76 -5.59
CA THR A 134 -9.91 -2.58 -4.91
C THR A 134 -10.93 -1.84 -5.75
N SER A 135 -11.86 -1.15 -5.10
CA SER A 135 -12.88 -0.32 -5.74
C SER A 135 -12.30 0.92 -6.43
N GLU A 136 -11.14 1.37 -5.96
CA GLU A 136 -10.42 2.54 -6.46
C GLU A 136 -8.93 2.17 -6.59
N PRO A 137 -8.20 2.78 -7.55
CA PRO A 137 -6.76 2.52 -7.69
C PRO A 137 -6.01 2.91 -6.41
N LEU A 138 -5.09 2.05 -5.99
CA LEU A 138 -4.12 2.38 -4.94
C LEU A 138 -2.80 2.80 -5.59
N ILE A 139 -2.11 3.72 -4.93
CA ILE A 139 -0.78 4.19 -5.32
C ILE A 139 0.22 3.52 -4.39
N PHE A 140 1.00 2.59 -4.89
CA PHE A 140 1.86 1.78 -4.04
C PHE A 140 3.20 1.44 -4.69
N ASP A 141 4.14 1.07 -3.84
CA ASP A 141 5.38 0.38 -4.20
C ASP A 141 5.31 -1.07 -3.72
N LYS A 142 6.18 -1.94 -4.24
CA LYS A 142 6.35 -3.26 -3.64
C LYS A 142 6.96 -3.11 -2.25
N TYR A 143 6.51 -3.92 -1.30
CA TYR A 143 7.04 -3.89 0.07
C TYR A 143 8.56 -4.09 0.15
N ALA A 144 9.12 -4.88 -0.76
CA ALA A 144 10.56 -5.10 -0.85
C ALA A 144 11.33 -3.83 -1.19
N ASP A 145 10.73 -2.90 -1.93
CA ASP A 145 11.35 -1.65 -2.37
C ASP A 145 11.11 -0.53 -1.35
N VAL A 146 9.84 -0.29 -0.98
CA VAL A 146 9.46 0.75 -0.01
C VAL A 146 8.42 0.20 0.97
N ARG A 147 8.83 -0.08 2.21
CA ARG A 147 7.94 -0.69 3.23
C ARG A 147 6.72 0.18 3.57
N GLY A 148 6.90 1.49 3.67
CA GLY A 148 5.83 2.42 4.07
C GLY A 148 4.67 2.45 3.09
N THR A 149 4.96 2.43 1.78
CA THR A 149 3.98 2.43 0.69
C THR A 149 3.69 1.04 0.13
N GLY A 150 4.39 0.02 0.62
CA GLY A 150 4.18 -1.38 0.26
C GLY A 150 3.41 -2.20 1.29
N SER A 151 2.90 -1.59 2.37
CA SER A 151 2.16 -2.27 3.43
C SER A 151 0.75 -1.73 3.59
N PHE A 152 -0.16 -2.58 4.07
CA PHE A 152 -1.56 -2.22 4.32
C PHE A 152 -2.16 -3.04 5.46
N ILE A 153 -3.33 -2.60 5.94
CA ILE A 153 -4.16 -3.39 6.85
C ILE A 153 -5.52 -3.69 6.20
N LEU A 154 -6.09 -4.81 6.60
CA LEU A 154 -7.43 -5.25 6.23
C LEU A 154 -8.37 -5.05 7.42
N ILE A 155 -9.52 -4.47 7.16
CA ILE A 155 -10.49 -4.06 8.17
C ILE A 155 -11.84 -4.68 7.83
N ASP A 156 -12.49 -5.26 8.82
CA ASP A 156 -13.88 -5.73 8.71
C ASP A 156 -14.83 -4.54 8.54
N GLU A 157 -15.71 -4.59 7.54
CA GLU A 157 -16.64 -3.48 7.25
C GLU A 157 -17.72 -3.31 8.32
N SER A 158 -18.07 -4.36 9.06
CA SER A 158 -19.15 -4.35 10.05
C SER A 158 -18.68 -3.96 11.45
N THR A 159 -17.50 -4.46 11.86
CA THR A 159 -16.96 -4.24 13.21
C THR A 159 -15.92 -3.12 13.28
N ASN A 160 -15.35 -2.72 12.14
CA ASN A 160 -14.17 -1.84 12.03
C ASN A 160 -12.90 -2.39 12.72
N GLU A 161 -12.86 -3.68 13.02
CA GLU A 161 -11.67 -4.33 13.55
C GLU A 161 -10.63 -4.58 12.47
N THR A 162 -9.36 -4.49 12.83
CA THR A 162 -8.27 -4.93 11.96
C THR A 162 -8.21 -6.45 11.97
N ILE A 163 -8.48 -7.07 10.83
CA ILE A 163 -8.58 -8.53 10.66
C ILE A 163 -7.42 -9.12 9.87
N GLY A 164 -6.53 -8.30 9.35
CA GLY A 164 -5.33 -8.75 8.66
C GLY A 164 -4.36 -7.61 8.38
N ALA A 165 -3.14 -7.99 8.07
CA ALA A 165 -2.09 -7.09 7.62
C ALA A 165 -1.40 -7.70 6.39
N GLY A 166 -0.95 -6.86 5.45
CA GLY A 166 -0.37 -7.34 4.22
C GLY A 166 0.81 -6.53 3.71
N MET A 167 1.58 -7.20 2.88
CA MET A 167 2.72 -6.67 2.14
C MET A 167 2.44 -6.82 0.64
N ILE A 168 2.52 -5.72 -0.11
CA ILE A 168 2.27 -5.73 -1.56
C ILE A 168 3.44 -6.37 -2.29
N GLY A 169 3.11 -7.29 -3.20
CA GLY A 169 4.04 -8.09 -3.96
C GLY A 169 4.24 -9.50 -3.39
N ARG A 170 4.99 -10.29 -4.14
CA ARG A 170 5.40 -11.64 -3.73
C ARG A 170 6.79 -11.60 -3.12
N PRO A 171 7.02 -12.23 -1.99
CA PRO A 171 8.37 -12.40 -1.47
C PRO A 171 9.21 -13.22 -2.45
N PRO A 172 10.50 -12.87 -2.67
CA PRO A 172 11.34 -13.54 -3.65
C PRO A 172 11.55 -15.04 -3.36
N TYR A 173 11.41 -15.46 -2.11
CA TYR A 173 11.54 -16.88 -1.71
C TYR A 173 10.33 -17.74 -2.08
N LEU A 174 9.16 -17.16 -2.39
CA LEU A 174 7.99 -17.91 -2.87
C LEU A 174 7.99 -18.13 -4.38
N GLY A 175 8.88 -17.50 -5.12
CA GLY A 175 9.04 -17.67 -6.56
C GLY A 175 10.14 -18.64 -6.98
N ALA A 176 10.97 -19.14 -6.05
CA ALA A 176 12.13 -19.98 -6.34
C ALA A 176 11.82 -21.50 -6.44
N GLY A 177 10.57 -21.91 -6.34
CA GLY A 177 10.17 -23.32 -6.23
C GLY A 177 9.60 -23.99 -7.48
N LEU A 178 9.62 -23.35 -8.64
CA LEU A 178 9.18 -23.96 -9.92
C LEU A 178 10.21 -23.73 -11.02
N ALA A 179 11.32 -24.43 -10.93
CA ALA A 179 12.22 -24.69 -12.06
C ALA A 179 12.53 -26.20 -12.10
#